data_102d6233548f92a9e114ce022ac29c03
#
_entry.id   102d6233548f92a9e114ce022ac29c03
#
_cell.length_a   1.000
_cell.length_b   1.000
_cell.length_c   1.000
_cell.angle_alpha   90.00
_cell.angle_beta   90.00
_cell.angle_gamma   90.00
#
_symmetry.space_group_name_H-M   'P 1'
#
loop_
_entity.id
_entity.type
_entity.pdbx_description
1 polymer ?
#
loop_
_entity_poly.entity_id
_entity_poly.type
_entity_poly.pdbx_seq_one_letter_code
_entity_poly.pdbx_strand_id
1 'polypeptide(L)'
;MNKRLYNPKKDGIKIKTINMSMFVLIFIICAGVFISAFQLKSKYRDIIKSMENYARCNNAVNNFRDASDFLTNQVRLFIIKLDESYVQQYMYEYSEVQNREKSLKTVSDFHDSDEADLNMKLAYEESQELAETEFYSMALIYDAMTSKTDKTIPIPPLVYNTKLTPDDLELSYEEKIAKAENLIFDLNYQDSKNKINKYTTTALDYLLTSHLSEQGKDTVQFSRLLLIQILTVIALFASGWILFLTTNFLILRPIDYDIKSISSEKKMHVIGSYEMRLIAKSYNALREKDEIKASVLKHKAEHDPLTGLINREAFNQIKEVLCDTAEPIAYLIIDIDFFKAVNDKYGHPIGDAVLKKIAAILSEQFRNTDYVARIGGDEFAVIMTKFGDTPEMIIQRKIETINKMLQNVGDGLPGVSLSVGVAFSNIGYNQTLETQADKALYHVKQGGRCNCSFFSVEQS
;
A
#
# COMPACT_ATOMS: atom_id res chain seq x y z
N MET A 1 -5.86 -32.22 -19.13
CA MET A 1 -5.26 -31.15 -18.29
C MET A 1 -6.16 -30.92 -17.08
N ASN A 2 -5.90 -31.59 -15.94
CA ASN A 2 -6.69 -31.40 -14.72
C ASN A 2 -6.44 -29.97 -14.19
N LYS A 3 -7.48 -29.14 -14.21
CA LYS A 3 -7.47 -27.84 -13.52
C LYS A 3 -7.33 -28.11 -12.02
N ARG A 4 -6.12 -28.05 -11.50
CA ARG A 4 -5.87 -28.11 -10.06
C ARG A 4 -6.61 -26.95 -9.40
N LEU A 5 -7.59 -27.25 -8.54
CA LEU A 5 -8.33 -26.25 -7.79
C LEU A 5 -7.35 -25.40 -6.96
N TYR A 6 -7.41 -24.08 -7.14
CA TYR A 6 -6.60 -23.13 -6.40
C TYR A 6 -6.83 -23.26 -4.90
N ASN A 7 -5.76 -23.45 -4.14
CA ASN A 7 -5.79 -23.51 -2.68
C ASN A 7 -4.93 -22.37 -2.07
N PRO A 8 -5.53 -21.31 -1.48
CA PRO A 8 -4.79 -20.16 -0.96
C PRO A 8 -3.71 -20.53 0.07
N LYS A 9 -3.93 -21.56 0.90
CA LYS A 9 -2.98 -22.00 1.92
C LYS A 9 -1.72 -22.64 1.31
N LYS A 10 -1.83 -23.32 0.15
CA LYS A 10 -0.70 -23.99 -0.53
C LYS A 10 -0.12 -23.14 -1.65
N ASP A 11 -0.95 -22.43 -2.38
CA ASP A 11 -0.57 -21.74 -3.61
C ASP A 11 -0.19 -20.26 -3.39
N GLY A 12 -0.52 -19.68 -2.22
CA GLY A 12 -0.33 -18.27 -1.91
C GLY A 12 -1.53 -17.40 -2.30
N ILE A 13 -1.58 -16.17 -1.78
CA ILE A 13 -2.69 -15.24 -2.04
C ILE A 13 -2.45 -14.54 -3.37
N LYS A 14 -3.51 -14.41 -4.19
CA LYS A 14 -3.44 -13.67 -5.47
C LYS A 14 -3.27 -12.18 -5.21
N ILE A 15 -2.35 -11.54 -5.93
CA ILE A 15 -2.13 -10.08 -5.89
C ILE A 15 -3.43 -9.32 -6.17
N LYS A 16 -4.20 -9.76 -7.18
CA LYS A 16 -5.48 -9.15 -7.53
C LYS A 16 -6.46 -9.11 -6.34
N THR A 17 -6.51 -10.19 -5.54
CA THR A 17 -7.41 -10.25 -4.37
C THR A 17 -6.95 -9.30 -3.26
N ILE A 18 -5.65 -9.23 -2.98
CA ILE A 18 -5.08 -8.31 -1.99
C ILE A 18 -5.35 -6.86 -2.40
N ASN A 19 -4.99 -6.49 -3.62
CA ASN A 19 -5.16 -5.13 -4.12
C ASN A 19 -6.63 -4.70 -4.13
N MET A 20 -7.55 -5.60 -4.54
CA MET A 20 -8.98 -5.29 -4.56
C MET A 20 -9.54 -5.09 -3.15
N SER A 21 -9.18 -5.94 -2.19
CA SER A 21 -9.64 -5.79 -0.80
C SER A 21 -9.06 -4.54 -0.14
N MET A 22 -7.78 -4.23 -0.38
CA MET A 22 -7.15 -3.02 0.13
C MET A 22 -7.74 -1.75 -0.51
N PHE A 23 -8.02 -1.78 -1.82
CA PHE A 23 -8.67 -0.66 -2.50
C PHE A 23 -10.05 -0.36 -1.91
N VAL A 24 -10.87 -1.39 -1.69
CA VAL A 24 -12.20 -1.24 -1.06
C VAL A 24 -12.06 -0.69 0.36
N LEU A 25 -11.12 -1.19 1.15
CA LEU A 25 -10.87 -0.72 2.51
C LEU A 25 -10.47 0.77 2.52
N ILE A 26 -9.50 1.16 1.69
CA ILE A 26 -9.05 2.54 1.57
C ILE A 26 -10.19 3.45 1.12
N PHE A 27 -11.00 3.01 0.16
CA PHE A 27 -12.15 3.76 -0.32
C PHE A 27 -13.18 4.03 0.79
N ILE A 28 -13.48 3.01 1.62
CA ILE A 28 -14.39 3.15 2.78
C ILE A 28 -13.81 4.15 3.79
N ILE A 29 -12.52 4.05 4.10
CA ILE A 29 -11.86 4.98 5.03
C ILE A 29 -11.88 6.41 4.47
N CYS A 30 -11.57 6.61 3.18
CA CYS A 30 -11.64 7.93 2.53
C CYS A 30 -13.05 8.53 2.59
N ALA A 31 -14.08 7.73 2.33
CA ALA A 31 -15.47 8.16 2.47
C ALA A 31 -15.78 8.58 3.92
N GLY A 32 -15.30 7.82 4.92
CA GLY A 32 -15.41 8.16 6.33
C GLY A 32 -14.72 9.49 6.68
N VAL A 33 -13.51 9.73 6.18
CA VAL A 33 -12.78 11.00 6.34
C VAL A 33 -13.59 12.16 5.75
N PHE A 34 -14.20 11.99 4.59
CA PHE A 34 -14.98 13.04 3.93
C PHE A 34 -16.27 13.36 4.69
N ILE A 35 -16.98 12.33 5.16
CA ILE A 35 -18.21 12.48 5.95
C ILE A 35 -17.90 13.18 7.27
N SER A 36 -16.88 12.75 8.00
CA SER A 36 -16.51 13.35 9.29
C SER A 36 -16.05 14.80 9.13
N ALA A 37 -15.30 15.14 8.07
CA ALA A 37 -14.90 16.51 7.76
C ALA A 37 -16.10 17.42 7.46
N PHE A 38 -17.10 16.89 6.72
CA PHE A 38 -18.33 17.62 6.43
C PHE A 38 -19.14 17.90 7.70
N GLN A 39 -19.30 16.89 8.57
CA GLN A 39 -19.97 17.04 9.86
C GLN A 39 -19.25 18.05 10.78
N LEU A 40 -17.91 17.98 10.83
CA LEU A 40 -17.10 18.91 11.62
C LEU A 40 -17.28 20.36 11.13
N LYS A 41 -17.26 20.56 9.81
CA LYS A 41 -17.51 21.89 9.21
C LYS A 41 -18.92 22.41 9.51
N SER A 42 -19.94 21.54 9.48
CA SER A 42 -21.30 21.93 9.83
C SER A 42 -21.38 22.36 11.28
N LYS A 43 -20.84 21.56 12.20
CA LYS A 43 -20.88 21.86 13.64
C LYS A 43 -20.10 23.12 14.00
N TYR A 44 -18.98 23.36 13.36
CA TYR A 44 -18.22 24.61 13.51
C TYR A 44 -19.07 25.84 13.13
N ARG A 45 -19.83 25.72 12.04
CA ARG A 45 -20.73 26.78 11.57
C ARG A 45 -21.86 27.07 12.56
N ASP A 46 -22.41 26.00 13.17
CA ASP A 46 -23.47 26.17 14.21
C ASP A 46 -22.93 26.88 15.44
N ILE A 47 -21.71 26.54 15.90
CA ILE A 47 -21.04 27.26 17.02
C ILE A 47 -20.85 28.74 16.71
N ILE A 48 -20.35 29.08 15.53
CA ILE A 48 -20.15 30.47 15.13
C ILE A 48 -21.49 31.22 15.10
N LYS A 49 -22.54 30.63 14.53
CA LYS A 49 -23.87 31.22 14.47
C LYS A 49 -24.46 31.45 15.87
N SER A 50 -24.30 30.51 16.80
CA SER A 50 -24.73 30.68 18.20
C SER A 50 -23.99 31.83 18.89
N MET A 51 -22.67 31.98 18.67
CA MET A 51 -21.89 33.11 19.18
C MET A 51 -22.36 34.46 18.62
N GLU A 52 -22.62 34.53 17.32
CA GLU A 52 -23.14 35.75 16.67
C GLU A 52 -24.51 36.11 17.22
N ASN A 53 -25.40 35.15 17.43
CA ASN A 53 -26.71 35.37 18.00
C ASN A 53 -26.62 35.92 19.42
N TYR A 54 -25.80 35.26 20.27
CA TYR A 54 -25.57 35.76 21.63
C TYR A 54 -25.04 37.21 21.63
N ALA A 55 -24.05 37.52 20.80
CA ALA A 55 -23.48 38.83 20.70
C ALA A 55 -24.53 39.89 20.27
N ARG A 56 -25.42 39.55 19.33
CA ARG A 56 -26.52 40.42 18.88
C ARG A 56 -27.53 40.68 20.01
N CYS A 57 -27.96 39.64 20.74
CA CYS A 57 -28.88 39.76 21.85
C CYS A 57 -28.26 40.59 23.00
N ASN A 58 -26.99 40.29 23.35
CA ASN A 58 -26.28 41.03 24.37
C ASN A 58 -26.18 42.54 24.03
N ASN A 59 -25.84 42.87 22.79
CA ASN A 59 -25.80 44.25 22.31
C ASN A 59 -27.20 44.88 22.32
N ALA A 60 -28.25 44.16 21.96
CA ALA A 60 -29.61 44.65 21.98
C ALA A 60 -30.06 45.02 23.42
N VAL A 61 -29.79 44.14 24.41
CA VAL A 61 -30.12 44.43 25.82
C VAL A 61 -29.38 45.67 26.31
N ASN A 62 -28.09 45.79 25.98
CA ASN A 62 -27.33 47.01 26.36
C ASN A 62 -27.86 48.28 25.65
N ASN A 63 -28.18 48.19 24.35
CA ASN A 63 -28.78 49.29 23.62
C ASN A 63 -30.14 49.72 24.21
N PHE A 64 -30.94 48.77 24.68
CA PHE A 64 -32.19 49.06 25.37
C PHE A 64 -31.95 49.90 26.64
N ARG A 65 -31.00 49.47 27.48
CA ARG A 65 -30.65 50.15 28.71
C ARG A 65 -30.10 51.57 28.43
N ASP A 66 -29.18 51.67 27.47
CA ASP A 66 -28.60 52.99 27.10
C ASP A 66 -29.64 53.93 26.54
N ALA A 67 -30.61 53.46 25.74
CA ALA A 67 -31.73 54.27 25.24
C ALA A 67 -32.66 54.74 26.37
N SER A 68 -32.97 53.81 27.31
CA SER A 68 -33.77 54.17 28.49
C SER A 68 -33.09 55.27 29.38
N ASP A 69 -31.77 55.10 29.57
CA ASP A 69 -30.97 56.08 30.32
C ASP A 69 -30.86 57.42 29.58
N PHE A 70 -30.70 57.36 28.25
CA PHE A 70 -30.67 58.54 27.41
C PHE A 70 -31.98 59.38 27.57
N LEU A 71 -33.13 58.68 27.38
CA LEU A 71 -34.44 59.38 27.52
C LEU A 71 -34.58 60.02 28.87
N THR A 72 -34.31 59.34 29.98
CA THR A 72 -34.30 59.84 31.33
C THR A 72 -33.40 61.10 31.46
N ASN A 73 -32.21 61.08 30.92
CA ASN A 73 -31.26 62.18 30.98
C ASN A 73 -31.74 63.36 30.17
N GLN A 74 -32.44 63.23 29.04
CA GLN A 74 -32.97 64.30 28.26
C GLN A 74 -34.08 65.04 29.06
N VAL A 75 -35.01 64.33 29.71
CA VAL A 75 -36.03 64.88 30.53
C VAL A 75 -35.45 65.68 31.72
N ARG A 76 -34.50 65.09 32.43
CA ARG A 76 -33.80 65.73 33.55
C ARG A 76 -33.12 67.03 33.14
N LEU A 77 -32.40 66.99 31.98
CA LEU A 77 -31.77 68.24 31.46
C LEU A 77 -32.75 69.24 31.00
N PHE A 78 -33.90 68.84 30.40
CA PHE A 78 -35.00 69.81 30.07
C PHE A 78 -35.54 70.48 31.26
N ILE A 79 -35.88 69.79 32.35
CA ILE A 79 -36.46 70.37 33.56
C ILE A 79 -35.48 71.31 34.23
N ILE A 80 -34.18 70.97 34.29
CA ILE A 80 -33.18 71.84 34.96
C ILE A 80 -32.81 73.05 34.10
N LYS A 81 -32.69 72.89 32.76
CA LYS A 81 -32.19 73.95 31.88
C LYS A 81 -33.29 74.71 31.15
N LEU A 82 -34.48 74.16 31.08
CA LEU A 82 -35.64 74.74 30.37
C LEU A 82 -35.37 74.99 28.89
N ASP A 83 -34.51 74.08 28.26
CA ASP A 83 -34.09 74.15 26.86
C ASP A 83 -34.79 73.02 26.05
N GLU A 84 -35.63 73.47 25.09
CA GLU A 84 -36.45 72.60 24.24
C GLU A 84 -35.64 71.60 23.41
N SER A 85 -34.38 71.93 23.18
CA SER A 85 -33.50 71.01 22.40
C SER A 85 -33.39 69.59 23.03
N TYR A 86 -33.49 69.47 24.34
CA TYR A 86 -33.51 68.19 25.05
C TYR A 86 -34.83 67.44 24.81
N VAL A 87 -35.95 68.09 24.72
CA VAL A 87 -37.23 67.47 24.38
C VAL A 87 -37.24 67.02 22.94
N GLN A 88 -36.64 67.77 22.01
CA GLN A 88 -36.49 67.35 20.61
C GLN A 88 -35.63 66.04 20.48
N GLN A 89 -34.54 65.99 21.26
CA GLN A 89 -33.70 64.80 21.30
C GLN A 89 -34.42 63.55 21.91
N TYR A 90 -35.22 63.81 22.99
CA TYR A 90 -36.07 62.79 23.59
C TYR A 90 -37.09 62.25 22.57
N MET A 91 -37.82 63.15 21.88
CA MET A 91 -38.85 62.80 20.91
C MET A 91 -38.21 62.03 19.69
N TYR A 92 -37.04 62.46 19.26
CA TYR A 92 -36.33 61.82 18.18
C TYR A 92 -36.00 60.38 18.55
N GLU A 93 -35.41 60.09 19.73
CA GLU A 93 -35.14 58.73 20.21
C GLU A 93 -36.46 57.96 20.42
N TYR A 94 -37.45 58.52 21.05
CA TYR A 94 -38.71 57.86 21.40
C TYR A 94 -39.55 57.48 20.17
N SER A 95 -39.67 58.38 19.19
CA SER A 95 -40.61 58.20 18.06
C SER A 95 -39.96 57.75 16.77
N GLU A 96 -38.71 58.16 16.49
CA GLU A 96 -38.01 57.87 15.21
C GLU A 96 -36.99 56.81 15.35
N VAL A 97 -36.07 56.90 16.30
CA VAL A 97 -34.95 55.88 16.42
C VAL A 97 -35.47 54.58 17.01
N GLN A 98 -36.26 54.68 18.12
CA GLN A 98 -36.92 53.52 18.73
C GLN A 98 -35.97 52.40 19.14
N ASN A 99 -34.83 52.72 19.73
CA ASN A 99 -33.83 51.71 20.09
C ASN A 99 -34.37 50.69 21.11
N ARG A 100 -35.28 51.07 22.02
CA ARG A 100 -35.90 50.16 22.99
C ARG A 100 -36.75 49.10 22.30
N GLU A 101 -37.62 49.49 21.35
CA GLU A 101 -38.50 48.64 20.55
C GLU A 101 -37.70 47.70 19.66
N LYS A 102 -36.67 48.22 18.96
CA LYS A 102 -35.76 47.45 18.12
C LYS A 102 -34.98 46.42 18.93
N SER A 103 -34.55 46.79 20.13
CA SER A 103 -33.83 45.91 21.04
C SER A 103 -34.70 44.78 21.55
N LEU A 104 -35.92 45.12 22.02
CA LEU A 104 -36.93 44.12 22.42
C LEU A 104 -37.18 43.12 21.29
N LYS A 105 -37.48 43.64 20.10
CA LYS A 105 -37.72 42.80 18.93
C LYS A 105 -36.52 41.91 18.61
N THR A 106 -35.30 42.43 18.69
CA THR A 106 -34.09 41.66 18.45
C THR A 106 -33.96 40.49 19.41
N VAL A 107 -34.22 40.63 20.68
CA VAL A 107 -34.16 39.56 21.68
C VAL A 107 -35.32 38.58 21.48
N SER A 108 -36.53 39.05 21.19
CA SER A 108 -37.70 38.19 20.93
C SER A 108 -37.57 37.37 19.64
N ASP A 109 -36.92 37.87 18.61
CA ASP A 109 -36.67 37.12 17.34
C ASP A 109 -35.65 35.97 17.53
N PHE A 110 -34.82 36.03 18.55
CA PHE A 110 -33.89 34.95 18.92
C PHE A 110 -34.47 34.14 20.09
N HIS A 111 -35.17 33.07 19.81
CA HIS A 111 -35.85 32.20 20.78
C HIS A 111 -34.90 31.37 21.69
N ASP A 112 -33.70 31.88 21.96
CA ASP A 112 -32.68 31.15 22.72
C ASP A 112 -32.99 31.08 24.25
N SER A 113 -33.90 31.94 24.77
CA SER A 113 -34.32 31.92 26.16
C SER A 113 -35.65 32.62 26.33
N ASP A 114 -36.71 31.88 26.65
CA ASP A 114 -38.01 32.40 26.96
C ASP A 114 -37.97 33.34 28.18
N GLU A 115 -37.09 33.09 29.16
CA GLU A 115 -36.88 33.91 30.34
C GLU A 115 -36.20 35.22 30.01
N ALA A 116 -35.27 35.25 29.06
CA ALA A 116 -34.65 36.50 28.62
C ALA A 116 -35.65 37.38 27.88
N ASP A 117 -36.50 36.82 27.01
CA ASP A 117 -37.56 37.51 26.31
C ASP A 117 -38.62 38.09 27.30
N LEU A 118 -39.03 37.28 28.29
CA LEU A 118 -39.94 37.72 29.32
C LEU A 118 -39.39 38.95 30.11
N ASN A 119 -38.14 38.83 30.55
CA ASN A 119 -37.53 39.95 31.29
C ASN A 119 -37.36 41.22 30.43
N MET A 120 -37.06 41.08 29.14
CA MET A 120 -37.02 42.24 28.24
C MET A 120 -38.38 42.87 28.01
N LYS A 121 -39.48 42.07 27.96
CA LYS A 121 -40.85 42.59 27.92
C LYS A 121 -41.20 43.36 29.19
N LEU A 122 -40.87 42.79 30.37
CA LEU A 122 -41.09 43.50 31.65
C LEU A 122 -40.28 44.80 31.76
N ALA A 123 -39.03 44.79 31.28
CA ALA A 123 -38.24 46.01 31.21
C ALA A 123 -38.84 47.05 30.28
N TYR A 124 -39.44 46.65 29.17
CA TYR A 124 -40.09 47.54 28.22
C TYR A 124 -41.40 48.13 28.81
N GLU A 125 -42.26 47.32 29.43
CA GLU A 125 -43.47 47.70 30.11
C GLU A 125 -43.16 48.78 31.20
N GLU A 126 -42.23 48.53 32.11
CA GLU A 126 -41.76 49.42 33.10
C GLU A 126 -41.19 50.75 32.52
N SER A 127 -40.48 50.61 31.38
CA SER A 127 -39.93 51.78 30.64
C SER A 127 -41.00 52.60 29.96
N GLN A 128 -42.16 52.05 29.57
CA GLN A 128 -43.30 52.78 29.05
C GLN A 128 -44.07 53.53 30.18
N GLU A 129 -44.27 52.87 31.33
CA GLU A 129 -44.84 53.53 32.49
C GLU A 129 -43.99 54.73 32.96
N LEU A 130 -42.68 54.58 32.92
CA LEU A 130 -41.73 55.63 33.23
C LEU A 130 -41.83 56.78 32.22
N ALA A 131 -41.99 56.48 30.92
CA ALA A 131 -42.19 57.52 29.89
C ALA A 131 -43.48 58.34 30.09
N GLU A 132 -44.55 57.69 30.62
CA GLU A 132 -45.78 58.48 30.98
C GLU A 132 -45.50 59.54 32.06
N THR A 133 -44.71 59.18 33.11
CA THR A 133 -44.28 60.12 34.13
C THR A 133 -43.37 61.22 33.54
N GLU A 134 -42.50 60.88 32.60
CA GLU A 134 -41.63 61.81 31.88
C GLU A 134 -42.43 62.81 31.02
N PHE A 135 -43.45 62.31 30.28
CA PHE A 135 -44.36 63.16 29.50
C PHE A 135 -45.15 64.13 30.42
N TYR A 136 -45.62 63.57 31.54
CA TYR A 136 -46.36 64.40 32.51
C TYR A 136 -45.45 65.50 33.08
N SER A 137 -44.23 65.22 33.46
CA SER A 137 -43.25 66.16 33.93
C SER A 137 -42.90 67.22 32.88
N MET A 138 -42.73 66.83 31.62
CA MET A 138 -42.50 67.73 30.49
C MET A 138 -43.73 68.65 30.28
N ALA A 139 -44.96 68.11 30.35
CA ALA A 139 -46.20 68.88 30.20
C ALA A 139 -46.34 69.98 31.28
N LEU A 140 -45.99 69.65 32.54
CA LEU A 140 -45.97 70.67 33.65
C LEU A 140 -44.98 71.78 33.33
N ILE A 141 -43.80 71.53 32.84
CA ILE A 141 -42.82 72.58 32.49
C ILE A 141 -43.31 73.40 31.31
N TYR A 142 -43.88 72.78 30.26
CA TYR A 142 -44.43 73.55 29.13
C TYR A 142 -45.57 74.43 29.53
N ASP A 143 -46.49 73.99 30.43
CA ASP A 143 -47.57 74.77 30.95
C ASP A 143 -47.05 75.96 31.80
N ALA A 144 -46.04 75.70 32.66
CA ALA A 144 -45.35 76.77 33.41
C ALA A 144 -44.68 77.76 32.48
N MET A 145 -43.98 77.38 31.46
CA MET A 145 -43.29 78.25 30.51
C MET A 145 -44.27 79.09 29.70
N THR A 146 -45.38 78.51 29.25
CA THR A 146 -46.42 79.16 28.46
C THR A 146 -47.15 80.24 29.33
N SER A 147 -47.39 79.94 30.62
CA SER A 147 -48.04 80.89 31.56
C SER A 147 -47.16 82.08 31.85
N LYS A 148 -45.84 82.03 31.71
CA LYS A 148 -44.89 83.12 31.99
C LYS A 148 -44.54 83.96 30.76
N THR A 149 -44.67 83.42 29.57
CA THR A 149 -44.30 84.06 28.30
C THR A 149 -45.51 84.13 27.37
N ASP A 150 -45.89 85.32 26.86
CA ASP A 150 -46.96 85.48 25.84
C ASP A 150 -46.59 84.87 24.46
N LYS A 151 -45.61 84.00 24.42
CA LYS A 151 -45.11 83.31 23.21
C LYS A 151 -45.68 81.89 23.13
N THR A 152 -46.20 81.54 21.96
CA THR A 152 -46.59 80.14 21.62
C THR A 152 -45.35 79.33 21.52
N ILE A 153 -45.11 78.42 22.47
CA ILE A 153 -43.98 77.46 22.45
C ILE A 153 -44.44 76.19 21.69
N PRO A 154 -43.72 75.67 20.67
CA PRO A 154 -44.12 74.47 20.00
C PRO A 154 -43.97 73.24 20.91
N ILE A 155 -45.12 72.73 21.38
CA ILE A 155 -45.17 71.57 22.27
C ILE A 155 -45.29 70.28 21.38
N PRO A 156 -44.40 69.23 21.53
CA PRO A 156 -44.55 68.00 20.84
C PRO A 156 -45.91 67.34 21.09
N PRO A 157 -46.53 66.67 20.07
CA PRO A 157 -47.89 66.14 20.17
C PRO A 157 -48.11 65.17 21.34
N LEU A 158 -47.13 64.36 21.69
CA LEU A 158 -47.24 63.45 22.82
C LEU A 158 -47.28 64.14 24.17
N VAL A 159 -46.47 65.19 24.34
CA VAL A 159 -46.48 66.02 25.55
C VAL A 159 -47.75 66.84 25.60
N TYR A 160 -48.17 67.45 24.48
CA TYR A 160 -49.41 68.20 24.35
C TYR A 160 -50.66 67.40 24.71
N ASN A 161 -50.73 66.16 24.32
CA ASN A 161 -51.85 65.29 24.61
C ASN A 161 -51.88 64.73 26.03
N THR A 162 -50.84 65.01 26.83
CA THR A 162 -50.74 64.58 28.22
C THR A 162 -51.60 65.55 29.07
N LYS A 163 -52.66 65.02 29.67
CA LYS A 163 -53.58 65.77 30.45
C LYS A 163 -53.06 66.01 31.88
N LEU A 164 -52.85 67.26 32.25
CA LEU A 164 -52.54 67.65 33.61
C LEU A 164 -53.82 67.57 34.48
N THR A 165 -53.68 67.28 35.77
CA THR A 165 -54.79 67.31 36.71
C THR A 165 -55.29 68.74 36.92
N PRO A 166 -56.60 69.00 37.28
CA PRO A 166 -57.11 70.33 37.56
C PRO A 166 -56.29 71.05 38.62
N ASP A 167 -55.88 70.32 39.66
CA ASP A 167 -55.09 70.88 40.76
C ASP A 167 -53.69 71.36 40.28
N ASP A 168 -53.11 70.67 39.32
CA ASP A 168 -51.81 71.00 38.77
C ASP A 168 -51.84 72.16 37.78
N LEU A 169 -52.95 72.37 37.15
CA LEU A 169 -53.16 73.54 36.30
C LEU A 169 -53.20 74.86 37.12
N GLU A 170 -53.69 74.82 38.38
CA GLU A 170 -53.78 75.94 39.29
C GLU A 170 -52.45 76.30 40.00
N LEU A 171 -51.42 75.40 39.91
CA LEU A 171 -50.12 75.64 40.51
C LEU A 171 -49.39 76.82 39.91
N SER A 172 -48.63 77.54 40.74
CA SER A 172 -47.76 78.63 40.33
C SER A 172 -46.60 78.10 39.43
N TYR A 173 -45.90 78.96 38.72
CA TYR A 173 -44.76 78.67 37.89
C TYR A 173 -43.70 77.83 38.64
N GLU A 174 -43.30 78.31 39.85
CA GLU A 174 -42.30 77.69 40.71
C GLU A 174 -42.77 76.28 41.21
N GLU A 175 -44.06 76.18 41.58
CA GLU A 175 -44.67 74.95 42.07
C GLU A 175 -44.73 73.84 40.94
N LYS A 176 -45.05 74.25 39.70
CA LYS A 176 -45.05 73.34 38.55
C LYS A 176 -43.66 72.80 38.28
N ILE A 177 -42.63 73.65 38.30
CA ILE A 177 -41.21 73.17 38.10
C ILE A 177 -40.85 72.30 39.27
N ALA A 178 -41.07 72.66 40.52
CA ALA A 178 -40.76 71.84 41.68
C ALA A 178 -41.45 70.49 41.66
N LYS A 179 -42.71 70.43 41.19
CA LYS A 179 -43.46 69.16 41.03
C LYS A 179 -42.90 68.33 39.89
N ALA A 180 -42.58 68.91 38.74
CA ALA A 180 -41.95 68.16 37.62
C ALA A 180 -40.60 67.64 38.03
N GLU A 181 -39.79 68.41 38.74
CA GLU A 181 -38.50 67.95 39.28
C GLU A 181 -38.69 66.78 40.26
N ASN A 182 -39.65 66.88 41.20
CA ASN A 182 -39.94 65.87 42.20
C ASN A 182 -40.32 64.54 41.51
N LEU A 183 -41.19 64.57 40.48
CA LEU A 183 -41.65 63.37 39.77
C LEU A 183 -40.53 62.56 39.13
N ILE A 184 -39.43 63.15 38.62
CA ILE A 184 -38.36 62.49 37.97
C ILE A 184 -37.14 62.21 38.87
N PHE A 185 -37.18 62.73 40.12
CA PHE A 185 -36.10 62.44 41.09
C PHE A 185 -36.61 61.74 42.36
N ASP A 186 -37.90 61.45 42.46
CA ASP A 186 -38.47 60.76 43.62
C ASP A 186 -38.09 59.31 43.73
N LEU A 187 -38.44 58.66 44.85
CA LEU A 187 -38.16 57.30 45.13
C LEU A 187 -38.86 56.30 44.15
N ASN A 188 -40.09 56.68 43.72
CA ASN A 188 -40.87 55.83 42.81
C ASN A 188 -40.22 55.79 41.42
N TYR A 189 -39.79 56.94 40.92
CA TYR A 189 -39.06 57.02 39.65
C TYR A 189 -37.75 56.25 39.71
N GLN A 190 -36.98 56.37 40.80
CA GLN A 190 -35.77 55.64 41.02
C GLN A 190 -36.01 54.07 41.09
N ASP A 191 -37.13 53.71 41.75
CA ASP A 191 -37.50 52.24 41.81
C ASP A 191 -37.83 51.69 40.43
N SER A 192 -38.57 52.43 39.60
CA SER A 192 -38.83 52.05 38.22
C SER A 192 -37.53 51.91 37.40
N LYS A 193 -36.59 52.83 37.53
CA LYS A 193 -35.26 52.76 36.92
C LYS A 193 -34.51 51.51 37.42
N ASN A 194 -34.54 51.22 38.69
CA ASN A 194 -33.92 50.04 39.29
C ASN A 194 -34.55 48.74 38.78
N LYS A 195 -35.87 48.70 38.60
CA LYS A 195 -36.55 47.55 38.02
C LYS A 195 -36.15 47.34 36.58
N ILE A 196 -36.09 48.34 35.73
CA ILE A 196 -35.60 48.27 34.36
C ILE A 196 -34.17 47.68 34.30
N ASN A 197 -33.28 48.22 35.16
CA ASN A 197 -31.91 47.68 35.26
C ASN A 197 -31.87 46.25 35.75
N LYS A 198 -32.71 45.89 36.71
CA LYS A 198 -32.82 44.50 37.20
C LYS A 198 -33.31 43.57 36.12
N TYR A 199 -34.37 43.91 35.39
CA TYR A 199 -34.90 43.06 34.31
C TYR A 199 -33.89 42.90 33.16
N THR A 200 -33.25 44.00 32.72
CA THR A 200 -32.24 43.93 31.68
C THR A 200 -31.02 43.12 32.10
N THR A 201 -30.55 43.24 33.34
CA THR A 201 -29.45 42.41 33.88
C THR A 201 -29.85 40.95 33.97
N THR A 202 -31.07 40.65 34.44
CA THR A 202 -31.61 39.31 34.51
C THR A 202 -31.72 38.66 33.10
N ALA A 203 -32.17 39.43 32.12
CA ALA A 203 -32.20 38.99 30.72
C ALA A 203 -30.80 38.62 30.20
N LEU A 204 -29.78 39.46 30.52
CA LEU A 204 -28.37 39.15 30.15
C LEU A 204 -27.86 37.85 30.81
N ASP A 205 -28.17 37.63 32.08
CA ASP A 205 -27.80 36.46 32.84
C ASP A 205 -28.42 35.17 32.22
N TYR A 206 -29.71 35.25 31.85
CA TYR A 206 -30.38 34.14 31.17
C TYR A 206 -29.79 33.89 29.79
N LEU A 207 -29.55 34.91 28.99
CA LEU A 207 -28.86 34.77 27.66
C LEU A 207 -27.49 34.14 27.81
N LEU A 208 -26.69 34.59 28.79
CA LEU A 208 -25.37 34.05 29.05
C LEU A 208 -25.43 32.59 29.48
N THR A 209 -26.33 32.25 30.42
CA THR A 209 -26.47 30.88 30.95
C THR A 209 -26.94 29.91 29.87
N SER A 210 -27.92 30.30 29.06
CA SER A 210 -28.42 29.53 27.93
C SER A 210 -27.30 29.30 26.91
N HIS A 211 -26.59 30.37 26.51
CA HIS A 211 -25.48 30.29 25.59
C HIS A 211 -24.36 29.38 26.10
N LEU A 212 -23.93 29.51 27.36
CA LEU A 212 -22.88 28.64 27.94
C LEU A 212 -23.30 27.14 28.01
N SER A 213 -24.58 26.89 28.33
CA SER A 213 -25.12 25.54 28.34
C SER A 213 -25.12 24.89 26.95
N GLU A 214 -25.54 25.61 25.92
CA GLU A 214 -25.53 25.15 24.52
C GLU A 214 -24.11 25.01 24.01
N GLN A 215 -23.24 25.97 24.21
CA GLN A 215 -21.84 25.95 23.85
C GLN A 215 -21.10 24.75 24.48
N GLY A 216 -21.41 24.42 25.75
CA GLY A 216 -20.84 23.25 26.41
C GLY A 216 -21.16 21.96 25.69
N LYS A 217 -22.42 21.73 25.30
CA LYS A 217 -22.88 20.57 24.53
C LYS A 217 -22.20 20.50 23.14
N ASP A 218 -22.15 21.63 22.47
CA ASP A 218 -21.59 21.80 21.15
C ASP A 218 -20.08 21.54 21.13
N THR A 219 -19.36 22.04 22.11
CA THR A 219 -17.92 21.83 22.27
C THR A 219 -17.58 20.36 22.49
N VAL A 220 -18.38 19.63 23.30
CA VAL A 220 -18.21 18.21 23.51
C VAL A 220 -18.46 17.42 22.21
N GLN A 221 -19.52 17.76 21.47
CA GLN A 221 -19.81 17.11 20.17
C GLN A 221 -18.71 17.41 19.15
N PHE A 222 -18.27 18.66 19.06
CA PHE A 222 -17.17 19.07 18.17
C PHE A 222 -15.87 18.31 18.48
N SER A 223 -15.52 18.20 19.77
CA SER A 223 -14.33 17.46 20.22
C SER A 223 -14.41 15.97 19.85
N ARG A 224 -15.60 15.34 19.97
CA ARG A 224 -15.82 13.94 19.54
C ARG A 224 -15.66 13.79 18.03
N LEU A 225 -16.24 14.68 17.23
CA LEU A 225 -16.10 14.66 15.78
C LEU A 225 -14.66 14.86 15.35
N LEU A 226 -13.92 15.76 16.02
CA LEU A 226 -12.51 16.00 15.78
C LEU A 226 -11.66 14.76 16.10
N LEU A 227 -11.94 14.06 17.20
CA LEU A 227 -11.29 12.80 17.53
C LEU A 227 -11.55 11.73 16.46
N ILE A 228 -12.80 11.58 16.02
CA ILE A 228 -13.16 10.65 14.92
C ILE A 228 -12.39 10.99 13.65
N GLN A 229 -12.30 12.28 13.30
CA GLN A 229 -11.54 12.76 12.15
C GLN A 229 -10.06 12.37 12.25
N ILE A 230 -9.43 12.58 13.40
CA ILE A 230 -8.03 12.21 13.64
C ILE A 230 -7.84 10.69 13.48
N LEU A 231 -8.71 9.89 14.12
CA LEU A 231 -8.63 8.43 14.06
C LEU A 231 -8.82 7.89 12.64
N THR A 232 -9.73 8.46 11.85
CA THR A 232 -9.94 8.04 10.45
C THR A 232 -8.74 8.41 9.57
N VAL A 233 -8.10 9.55 9.78
CA VAL A 233 -6.86 9.93 9.08
C VAL A 233 -5.72 9.01 9.45
N ILE A 234 -5.53 8.68 10.73
CA ILE A 234 -4.52 7.70 11.18
C ILE A 234 -4.76 6.33 10.53
N ALA A 235 -6.02 5.87 10.49
CA ALA A 235 -6.39 4.61 9.84
C ALA A 235 -6.08 4.62 8.32
N LEU A 236 -6.24 5.75 7.65
CA LEU A 236 -5.88 5.92 6.24
C LEU A 236 -4.36 5.76 6.04
N PHE A 237 -3.54 6.41 6.84
CA PHE A 237 -2.08 6.26 6.78
C PHE A 237 -1.64 4.83 7.11
N ALA A 238 -2.23 4.20 8.14
CA ALA A 238 -1.94 2.83 8.51
C ALA A 238 -2.28 1.84 7.38
N SER A 239 -3.43 2.03 6.69
CA SER A 239 -3.81 1.19 5.55
C SER A 239 -2.85 1.35 4.37
N GLY A 240 -2.37 2.57 4.09
CA GLY A 240 -1.33 2.82 3.08
C GLY A 240 -0.01 2.14 3.42
N TRP A 241 0.40 2.18 4.68
CA TRP A 241 1.60 1.51 5.17
C TRP A 241 1.51 -0.01 5.05
N ILE A 242 0.34 -0.59 5.41
CA ILE A 242 0.07 -2.03 5.23
C ILE A 242 0.16 -2.42 3.75
N LEU A 243 -0.42 -1.62 2.84
CA LEU A 243 -0.34 -1.85 1.40
C LEU A 243 1.11 -1.82 0.91
N PHE A 244 1.91 -0.85 1.36
CA PHE A 244 3.33 -0.77 1.04
C PHE A 244 4.10 -2.00 1.50
N LEU A 245 3.91 -2.42 2.75
CA LEU A 245 4.56 -3.61 3.30
C LEU A 245 4.17 -4.88 2.55
N THR A 246 2.87 -5.08 2.28
CA THR A 246 2.40 -6.27 1.54
C THR A 246 2.97 -6.32 0.12
N THR A 247 3.03 -5.19 -0.58
CA THR A 247 3.64 -5.09 -1.92
C THR A 247 5.14 -5.40 -1.86
N ASN A 248 5.84 -4.84 -0.89
CA ASN A 248 7.28 -5.07 -0.73
C ASN A 248 7.59 -6.56 -0.46
N PHE A 249 6.87 -7.20 0.47
CA PHE A 249 7.13 -8.59 0.84
C PHE A 249 6.64 -9.62 -0.17
N LEU A 250 5.52 -9.36 -0.85
CA LEU A 250 4.89 -10.35 -1.75
C LEU A 250 5.31 -10.20 -3.21
N ILE A 251 5.85 -9.03 -3.60
CA ILE A 251 6.20 -8.73 -4.99
C ILE A 251 7.66 -8.32 -5.11
N LEU A 252 8.08 -7.20 -4.49
CA LEU A 252 9.39 -6.61 -4.75
C LEU A 252 10.54 -7.52 -4.30
N ARG A 253 10.52 -8.00 -3.07
CA ARG A 253 11.57 -8.91 -2.57
C ARG A 253 11.69 -10.21 -3.36
N PRO A 254 10.60 -10.94 -3.68
CA PRO A 254 10.69 -12.12 -4.56
C PRO A 254 11.29 -11.81 -5.92
N ILE A 255 10.92 -10.68 -6.55
CA ILE A 255 11.50 -10.27 -7.86
C ILE A 255 13.01 -10.09 -7.75
N ASP A 256 13.50 -9.40 -6.70
CA ASP A 256 14.95 -9.18 -6.52
C ASP A 256 15.72 -10.51 -6.36
N TYR A 257 15.15 -11.48 -5.63
CA TYR A 257 15.73 -12.81 -5.51
C TYR A 257 15.70 -13.57 -6.83
N ASP A 258 14.60 -13.49 -7.57
CA ASP A 258 14.43 -14.22 -8.82
C ASP A 258 15.34 -13.66 -9.93
N ILE A 259 15.53 -12.34 -10.02
CA ILE A 259 16.49 -11.71 -10.94
C ILE A 259 17.91 -12.24 -10.69
N LYS A 260 18.33 -12.28 -9.41
CA LYS A 260 19.66 -12.82 -9.04
C LYS A 260 19.80 -14.31 -9.38
N SER A 261 18.74 -15.10 -9.18
CA SER A 261 18.71 -16.52 -9.50
C SER A 261 18.81 -16.77 -11.01
N ILE A 262 18.10 -15.98 -11.82
CA ILE A 262 18.17 -16.05 -13.29
C ILE A 262 19.58 -15.69 -13.77
N SER A 263 20.14 -14.56 -13.29
CA SER A 263 21.48 -14.11 -13.69
C SER A 263 22.60 -15.08 -13.31
N SER A 264 22.42 -15.86 -12.25
CA SER A 264 23.39 -16.88 -11.81
C SER A 264 23.02 -18.29 -12.27
N GLU A 265 22.11 -18.41 -13.20
CA GLU A 265 21.64 -19.70 -13.73
C GLU A 265 21.19 -20.69 -12.66
N LYS A 266 20.59 -20.22 -11.54
CA LYS A 266 20.08 -21.05 -10.47
C LYS A 266 18.56 -21.19 -10.54
N LYS A 267 18.01 -22.17 -9.84
CA LYS A 267 16.55 -22.33 -9.69
C LYS A 267 16.00 -21.15 -8.90
N MET A 268 14.84 -20.64 -9.33
CA MET A 268 14.09 -19.59 -8.62
C MET A 268 13.50 -20.12 -7.31
N HIS A 269 13.41 -19.26 -6.31
CA HIS A 269 12.77 -19.57 -5.04
C HIS A 269 11.25 -19.49 -5.17
N VAL A 270 10.51 -20.51 -4.73
CA VAL A 270 9.03 -20.53 -4.81
C VAL A 270 8.43 -19.79 -3.62
N ILE A 271 8.59 -18.46 -3.59
CA ILE A 271 8.13 -17.55 -2.52
C ILE A 271 7.25 -16.43 -3.08
N GLY A 272 6.65 -15.62 -2.19
CA GLY A 272 5.82 -14.48 -2.57
C GLY A 272 4.36 -14.83 -2.88
N SER A 273 3.71 -14.00 -3.70
CA SER A 273 2.32 -14.18 -4.12
C SER A 273 2.11 -15.44 -4.97
N TYR A 274 0.83 -15.76 -5.24
CA TYR A 274 0.47 -16.85 -6.15
C TYR A 274 1.13 -16.71 -7.52
N GLU A 275 1.09 -15.50 -8.07
CA GLU A 275 1.64 -15.19 -9.40
C GLU A 275 3.17 -15.37 -9.42
N MET A 276 3.87 -14.90 -8.40
CA MET A 276 5.32 -15.08 -8.27
C MET A 276 5.70 -16.55 -8.14
N ARG A 277 5.01 -17.31 -7.30
CA ARG A 277 5.21 -18.75 -7.15
C ARG A 277 4.94 -19.52 -8.44
N LEU A 278 3.95 -19.09 -9.22
CA LEU A 278 3.64 -19.70 -10.51
C LEU A 278 4.77 -19.45 -11.51
N ILE A 279 5.29 -18.23 -11.60
CA ILE A 279 6.43 -17.87 -12.45
C ILE A 279 7.65 -18.71 -12.07
N ALA A 280 8.02 -18.77 -10.78
CA ALA A 280 9.15 -19.52 -10.29
C ALA A 280 9.03 -21.03 -10.62
N LYS A 281 7.86 -21.63 -10.42
CA LYS A 281 7.60 -23.04 -10.79
C LYS A 281 7.72 -23.27 -12.29
N SER A 282 7.19 -22.38 -13.12
CA SER A 282 7.24 -22.50 -14.58
C SER A 282 8.66 -22.37 -15.10
N TYR A 283 9.44 -21.42 -14.59
CA TYR A 283 10.85 -21.24 -14.91
C TYR A 283 11.68 -22.48 -14.52
N ASN A 284 11.52 -22.99 -13.29
CA ASN A 284 12.25 -24.16 -12.81
C ASN A 284 11.94 -25.40 -13.65
N ALA A 285 10.69 -25.59 -14.06
CA ALA A 285 10.30 -26.71 -14.94
C ALA A 285 10.89 -26.60 -16.36
N LEU A 286 10.96 -25.38 -16.90
CA LEU A 286 11.58 -25.10 -18.19
C LEU A 286 13.09 -25.43 -18.13
N ARG A 287 13.76 -24.93 -17.11
CA ARG A 287 15.20 -25.17 -16.91
C ARG A 287 15.54 -26.65 -16.76
N GLU A 288 14.76 -27.39 -15.96
CA GLU A 288 14.96 -28.85 -15.80
C GLU A 288 14.84 -29.60 -17.15
N LYS A 289 13.87 -29.18 -17.98
CA LYS A 289 13.72 -29.74 -19.33
C LYS A 289 14.92 -29.43 -20.24
N ASP A 290 15.49 -28.22 -20.12
CA ASP A 290 16.65 -27.83 -20.91
C ASP A 290 17.94 -28.55 -20.44
N GLU A 291 18.11 -28.73 -19.12
CA GLU A 291 19.21 -29.54 -18.55
C GLU A 291 19.15 -31.00 -19.04
N ILE A 292 17.96 -31.63 -19.05
CA ILE A 292 17.74 -32.95 -19.58
C ILE A 292 18.08 -33.03 -21.08
N LYS A 293 17.62 -32.05 -21.86
CA LYS A 293 17.93 -31.98 -23.30
C LYS A 293 19.44 -31.86 -23.56
N ALA A 294 20.11 -30.97 -22.82
CA ALA A 294 21.54 -30.76 -22.93
C ALA A 294 22.32 -32.07 -22.61
N SER A 295 21.92 -32.78 -21.55
CA SER A 295 22.47 -34.07 -21.17
C SER A 295 22.29 -35.12 -22.27
N VAL A 296 21.08 -35.22 -22.85
CA VAL A 296 20.79 -36.14 -23.95
C VAL A 296 21.58 -35.80 -25.20
N LEU A 297 21.70 -34.50 -25.53
CA LEU A 297 22.48 -34.05 -26.69
C LEU A 297 23.98 -34.37 -26.50
N LYS A 298 24.52 -34.13 -25.32
CA LYS A 298 25.90 -34.44 -24.96
C LYS A 298 26.17 -35.93 -25.09
N HIS A 299 25.29 -36.77 -24.52
CA HIS A 299 25.43 -38.21 -24.63
C HIS A 299 25.41 -38.71 -26.09
N LYS A 300 24.49 -38.16 -26.93
CA LYS A 300 24.45 -38.48 -28.38
C LYS A 300 25.69 -38.03 -29.14
N ALA A 301 26.31 -36.93 -28.72
CA ALA A 301 27.54 -36.41 -29.35
C ALA A 301 28.76 -37.24 -28.95
N GLU A 302 28.79 -37.86 -27.78
CA GLU A 302 29.94 -38.60 -27.24
C GLU A 302 29.89 -40.10 -27.50
N HIS A 303 28.73 -40.70 -27.86
CA HIS A 303 28.56 -42.13 -27.98
C HIS A 303 28.15 -42.58 -29.40
N ASP A 304 28.59 -43.78 -29.81
CA ASP A 304 28.17 -44.41 -31.05
C ASP A 304 26.69 -44.86 -30.94
N PRO A 305 25.82 -44.49 -31.90
CA PRO A 305 24.40 -44.77 -31.80
C PRO A 305 24.01 -46.25 -31.92
N LEU A 306 24.87 -47.07 -32.51
CA LEU A 306 24.62 -48.51 -32.68
C LEU A 306 25.02 -49.32 -31.44
N THR A 307 26.20 -49.00 -30.90
CA THR A 307 26.84 -49.85 -29.87
C THR A 307 26.74 -49.21 -28.45
N GLY A 308 26.50 -47.92 -28.36
CA GLY A 308 26.49 -47.18 -27.08
C GLY A 308 27.88 -46.94 -26.49
N LEU A 309 28.96 -47.40 -27.13
CA LEU A 309 30.34 -47.10 -26.74
C LEU A 309 30.70 -45.64 -27.06
N ILE A 310 31.85 -45.21 -26.58
CA ILE A 310 32.43 -43.92 -26.95
C ILE A 310 32.60 -43.87 -28.48
N ASN A 311 32.17 -42.80 -29.12
CA ASN A 311 32.36 -42.63 -30.57
C ASN A 311 33.80 -42.16 -30.90
N ARG A 312 34.15 -42.17 -32.17
CA ARG A 312 35.49 -41.78 -32.66
C ARG A 312 35.88 -40.38 -32.23
N GLU A 313 34.94 -39.43 -32.28
CA GLU A 313 35.21 -38.03 -31.97
C GLU A 313 35.50 -37.79 -30.48
N ALA A 314 34.66 -38.34 -29.60
CA ALA A 314 34.90 -38.29 -28.17
C ALA A 314 36.17 -39.06 -27.77
N PHE A 315 36.46 -40.16 -28.42
CA PHE A 315 37.68 -40.93 -28.18
C PHE A 315 38.95 -40.14 -28.59
N ASN A 316 38.89 -39.35 -29.68
CA ASN A 316 39.97 -38.43 -30.04
C ASN A 316 40.18 -37.35 -28.99
N GLN A 317 39.10 -36.75 -28.44
CA GLN A 317 39.22 -35.78 -27.36
C GLN A 317 39.85 -36.37 -26.10
N ILE A 318 39.53 -37.63 -25.77
CA ILE A 318 40.14 -38.35 -24.65
C ILE A 318 41.65 -38.55 -24.91
N LYS A 319 42.05 -38.89 -26.12
CA LYS A 319 43.48 -38.98 -26.49
C LYS A 319 44.22 -37.67 -26.28
N GLU A 320 43.64 -36.54 -26.68
CA GLU A 320 44.20 -35.19 -26.46
C GLU A 320 44.41 -34.90 -24.95
N VAL A 321 43.41 -35.20 -24.13
CA VAL A 321 43.53 -35.03 -22.67
C VAL A 321 44.62 -35.96 -22.08
N LEU A 322 44.76 -37.14 -22.58
CA LEU A 322 45.76 -38.10 -22.09
C LEU A 322 47.18 -37.84 -22.61
N CYS A 323 47.39 -36.98 -23.62
CA CYS A 323 48.71 -36.50 -24.04
C CYS A 323 49.44 -35.72 -22.94
N ASP A 324 48.70 -34.99 -22.10
CA ASP A 324 49.24 -34.13 -21.04
C ASP A 324 49.43 -34.85 -19.71
N THR A 325 49.14 -36.18 -19.66
CA THR A 325 49.27 -36.99 -18.44
C THR A 325 50.60 -37.74 -18.42
N ALA A 326 51.22 -37.83 -17.24
CA ALA A 326 52.40 -38.64 -17.03
C ALA A 326 52.06 -40.07 -16.57
N GLU A 327 50.81 -40.51 -16.78
CA GLU A 327 50.35 -41.82 -16.38
C GLU A 327 50.59 -42.88 -17.47
N PRO A 328 51.03 -44.13 -17.11
CA PRO A 328 51.19 -45.20 -18.08
C PRO A 328 49.83 -45.61 -18.67
N ILE A 329 49.81 -45.84 -19.99
CA ILE A 329 48.62 -46.28 -20.70
C ILE A 329 48.94 -47.45 -21.61
N ALA A 330 47.94 -48.36 -21.83
CA ALA A 330 47.95 -49.31 -22.88
C ALA A 330 46.88 -48.93 -23.92
N TYR A 331 47.27 -48.79 -25.15
CA TYR A 331 46.43 -48.56 -26.30
C TYR A 331 46.19 -49.79 -27.11
N LEU A 332 44.92 -50.19 -27.26
CA LEU A 332 44.51 -51.37 -27.99
C LEU A 332 43.74 -51.00 -29.23
N ILE A 333 44.08 -51.49 -30.39
CA ILE A 333 43.26 -51.52 -31.59
C ILE A 333 42.68 -52.92 -31.76
N ILE A 334 41.39 -53.01 -32.00
CA ILE A 334 40.62 -54.24 -32.04
C ILE A 334 39.86 -54.27 -33.38
N ASP A 335 39.95 -55.32 -34.08
CA ASP A 335 39.29 -55.54 -35.37
C ASP A 335 38.58 -56.92 -35.36
N ILE A 336 37.37 -56.91 -35.93
CA ILE A 336 36.55 -58.16 -36.01
C ILE A 336 36.98 -59.03 -37.20
N ASP A 337 37.46 -60.24 -36.91
CA ASP A 337 37.93 -61.15 -37.96
C ASP A 337 36.78 -61.49 -38.89
N PHE A 338 37.05 -61.37 -40.21
CA PHE A 338 36.12 -61.71 -41.28
C PHE A 338 34.72 -61.03 -41.19
N PHE A 339 34.59 -59.88 -40.57
CA PHE A 339 33.29 -59.21 -40.38
C PHE A 339 32.54 -58.95 -41.68
N LYS A 340 33.26 -58.66 -42.77
CA LYS A 340 32.63 -58.49 -44.07
C LYS A 340 31.93 -59.77 -44.51
N ALA A 341 32.56 -60.95 -44.30
CA ALA A 341 31.94 -62.24 -44.62
C ALA A 341 30.69 -62.52 -43.76
N VAL A 342 30.67 -62.06 -42.55
CA VAL A 342 29.44 -62.10 -41.70
C VAL A 342 28.31 -61.26 -42.33
N ASN A 343 28.61 -60.04 -42.74
CA ASN A 343 27.62 -59.19 -43.41
C ASN A 343 27.14 -59.75 -44.74
N ASP A 344 28.08 -60.26 -45.56
CA ASP A 344 27.77 -60.81 -46.89
C ASP A 344 26.90 -62.08 -46.78
N LYS A 345 27.13 -62.89 -45.73
CA LYS A 345 26.41 -64.19 -45.56
C LYS A 345 25.10 -64.03 -44.80
N TYR A 346 25.04 -63.21 -43.79
CA TYR A 346 23.90 -63.12 -42.85
C TYR A 346 23.13 -61.76 -42.91
N GLY A 347 23.62 -60.83 -43.68
CA GLY A 347 23.06 -59.50 -43.85
C GLY A 347 23.43 -58.47 -42.73
N HIS A 348 23.34 -57.24 -43.06
CA HIS A 348 23.68 -56.08 -42.13
C HIS A 348 22.97 -56.12 -40.77
N PRO A 349 21.70 -56.55 -40.65
CA PRO A 349 21.04 -56.60 -39.34
C PRO A 349 21.74 -57.62 -38.38
N ILE A 350 22.25 -58.71 -38.90
CA ILE A 350 22.99 -59.66 -38.06
C ILE A 350 24.41 -59.12 -37.73
N GLY A 351 25.05 -58.42 -38.70
CA GLY A 351 26.30 -57.71 -38.43
C GLY A 351 26.15 -56.68 -37.35
N ASP A 352 25.05 -55.84 -37.36
CA ASP A 352 24.73 -54.87 -36.30
C ASP A 352 24.51 -55.55 -34.95
N ALA A 353 23.84 -56.71 -34.90
CA ALA A 353 23.67 -57.48 -33.67
C ALA A 353 25.02 -58.05 -33.14
N VAL A 354 25.90 -58.43 -33.99
CA VAL A 354 27.28 -58.86 -33.63
C VAL A 354 28.06 -57.67 -33.06
N LEU A 355 28.01 -56.51 -33.70
CA LEU A 355 28.66 -55.28 -33.20
C LEU A 355 28.15 -54.89 -31.80
N LYS A 356 26.84 -54.94 -31.58
CA LYS A 356 26.23 -54.69 -30.27
C LYS A 356 26.70 -55.69 -29.22
N LYS A 357 26.79 -56.95 -29.58
CA LYS A 357 27.24 -57.98 -28.65
C LYS A 357 28.70 -57.80 -28.28
N ILE A 358 29.56 -57.49 -29.25
CA ILE A 358 30.98 -57.21 -29.02
C ILE A 358 31.12 -56.00 -28.09
N ALA A 359 30.41 -54.97 -28.38
CA ALA A 359 30.41 -53.78 -27.53
C ALA A 359 30.01 -54.07 -26.09
N ALA A 360 28.97 -54.88 -25.88
CA ALA A 360 28.54 -55.28 -24.54
C ALA A 360 29.64 -56.10 -23.82
N ILE A 361 30.26 -57.03 -24.51
CA ILE A 361 31.34 -57.86 -23.95
C ILE A 361 32.58 -57.03 -23.65
N LEU A 362 32.95 -56.09 -24.54
CA LEU A 362 34.06 -55.16 -24.28
C LEU A 362 33.78 -54.30 -23.06
N SER A 363 32.57 -53.70 -22.95
CA SER A 363 32.18 -52.89 -21.76
C SER A 363 32.21 -53.73 -20.49
N GLU A 364 31.90 -55.01 -20.50
CA GLU A 364 31.92 -55.88 -19.32
C GLU A 364 33.35 -56.29 -18.94
N GLN A 365 34.20 -56.49 -19.91
CA GLN A 365 35.58 -57.01 -19.69
C GLN A 365 36.56 -55.88 -19.32
N PHE A 366 36.32 -54.67 -19.74
CA PHE A 366 37.12 -53.47 -19.35
C PHE A 366 36.47 -52.69 -18.18
N ARG A 367 37.28 -52.00 -17.43
CA ARG A 367 36.82 -51.24 -16.24
C ARG A 367 36.15 -49.95 -16.66
N ASN A 368 35.33 -49.38 -15.79
CA ASN A 368 34.77 -48.06 -16.01
C ASN A 368 35.82 -46.93 -16.09
N THR A 369 37.07 -47.21 -15.70
CA THR A 369 38.21 -46.29 -15.82
C THR A 369 38.94 -46.48 -17.17
N ASP A 370 38.62 -47.50 -17.94
CA ASP A 370 39.15 -47.74 -19.26
C ASP A 370 38.20 -47.12 -20.31
N TYR A 371 38.75 -46.56 -21.35
CA TYR A 371 37.97 -45.91 -22.40
C TYR A 371 37.76 -46.88 -23.55
N VAL A 372 36.57 -47.44 -23.68
CA VAL A 372 36.19 -48.37 -24.74
C VAL A 372 35.40 -47.61 -25.81
N ALA A 373 35.89 -47.61 -27.04
CA ALA A 373 35.32 -46.88 -28.15
C ALA A 373 35.10 -47.73 -29.39
N ARG A 374 34.13 -47.35 -30.20
CA ARG A 374 34.00 -47.77 -31.59
C ARG A 374 34.53 -46.69 -32.50
N ILE A 375 35.64 -46.96 -33.22
CA ILE A 375 36.36 -45.98 -34.05
C ILE A 375 36.12 -46.15 -35.55
N GLY A 376 35.53 -47.24 -35.97
CA GLY A 376 35.24 -47.54 -37.37
C GLY A 376 34.09 -48.54 -37.54
N GLY A 377 33.86 -49.04 -38.72
CA GLY A 377 32.81 -50.00 -39.05
C GLY A 377 32.86 -51.26 -38.17
N ASP A 378 33.97 -51.94 -38.18
CA ASP A 378 34.31 -53.15 -37.45
C ASP A 378 35.49 -52.96 -36.49
N GLU A 379 35.96 -51.74 -36.34
CA GLU A 379 37.09 -51.36 -35.51
C GLU A 379 36.69 -50.82 -34.18
N PHE A 380 37.25 -51.29 -33.09
CA PHE A 380 37.14 -50.79 -31.74
C PHE A 380 38.53 -50.41 -31.22
N ALA A 381 38.55 -49.54 -30.27
CA ALA A 381 39.76 -49.16 -29.56
C ALA A 381 39.53 -49.11 -28.06
N VAL A 382 40.57 -49.41 -27.30
CA VAL A 382 40.54 -49.26 -25.84
C VAL A 382 41.78 -48.57 -25.36
N ILE A 383 41.61 -47.61 -24.48
CA ILE A 383 42.71 -47.02 -23.70
C ILE A 383 42.57 -47.56 -22.27
N MET A 384 43.52 -48.34 -21.81
CA MET A 384 43.59 -48.78 -20.41
C MET A 384 44.49 -47.85 -19.63
N THR A 385 44.03 -47.44 -18.46
CA THR A 385 44.76 -46.61 -17.49
C THR A 385 44.91 -47.38 -16.16
N LYS A 386 45.93 -47.04 -15.38
CA LYS A 386 46.13 -47.62 -14.02
C LYS A 386 46.15 -49.11 -13.96
N PHE A 387 46.94 -49.75 -14.82
CA PHE A 387 47.21 -51.21 -14.84
C PHE A 387 48.40 -51.56 -13.94
N GLY A 388 48.48 -52.84 -13.50
CA GLY A 388 49.58 -53.36 -12.65
C GLY A 388 50.84 -53.69 -13.41
N ASP A 389 51.78 -54.35 -12.74
CA ASP A 389 53.13 -54.59 -13.24
C ASP A 389 53.20 -55.63 -14.38
N THR A 390 52.10 -56.33 -14.72
CA THR A 390 52.05 -57.30 -15.79
C THR A 390 50.88 -57.06 -16.75
N PRO A 391 50.84 -55.88 -17.42
CA PRO A 391 49.71 -55.52 -18.28
C PRO A 391 49.51 -56.45 -19.46
N GLU A 392 50.58 -56.99 -20.06
CA GLU A 392 50.51 -57.89 -21.17
C GLU A 392 49.74 -59.20 -20.81
N MET A 393 50.02 -59.75 -19.66
CA MET A 393 49.35 -61.00 -19.21
C MET A 393 47.86 -60.72 -18.91
N ILE A 394 47.54 -59.55 -18.38
CA ILE A 394 46.17 -59.16 -18.10
C ILE A 394 45.38 -58.99 -19.42
N ILE A 395 45.94 -58.24 -20.37
CA ILE A 395 45.33 -58.05 -21.70
C ILE A 395 45.17 -59.33 -22.44
N GLN A 396 46.24 -60.16 -22.52
CA GLN A 396 46.18 -61.45 -23.16
C GLN A 396 45.04 -62.34 -22.66
N ARG A 397 44.93 -62.46 -21.33
CA ARG A 397 43.87 -63.23 -20.68
C ARG A 397 42.46 -62.64 -20.94
N LYS A 398 42.33 -61.30 -20.98
CA LYS A 398 41.08 -60.62 -21.34
C LYS A 398 40.65 -60.96 -22.78
N ILE A 399 41.58 -60.84 -23.75
CA ILE A 399 41.28 -61.08 -25.15
C ILE A 399 40.97 -62.55 -25.40
N GLU A 400 41.70 -63.50 -24.76
CA GLU A 400 41.36 -64.91 -24.83
C GLU A 400 39.94 -65.21 -24.28
N THR A 401 39.58 -64.57 -23.18
CA THR A 401 38.21 -64.65 -22.57
C THR A 401 37.15 -64.09 -23.51
N ILE A 402 37.38 -62.91 -24.08
CA ILE A 402 36.49 -62.26 -25.05
C ILE A 402 36.30 -63.16 -26.28
N ASN A 403 37.40 -63.69 -26.85
CA ASN A 403 37.34 -64.57 -28.03
C ASN A 403 36.58 -65.86 -27.74
N LYS A 404 36.75 -66.45 -26.55
CA LYS A 404 35.95 -67.61 -26.12
C LYS A 404 34.48 -67.33 -26.02
N MET A 405 34.13 -66.17 -25.48
CA MET A 405 32.71 -65.66 -25.36
C MET A 405 32.12 -65.44 -26.75
N LEU A 406 32.89 -64.91 -27.68
CA LEU A 406 32.45 -64.57 -29.04
C LEU A 406 32.32 -65.78 -29.96
N GLN A 407 33.04 -66.88 -29.68
CA GLN A 407 32.89 -68.17 -30.42
C GLN A 407 31.60 -68.91 -30.06
N ASN A 408 31.10 -68.73 -28.84
CA ASN A 408 29.90 -69.37 -28.30
C ASN A 408 28.84 -68.26 -27.86
N VAL A 409 28.47 -67.34 -28.75
CA VAL A 409 27.67 -66.22 -28.46
C VAL A 409 26.23 -66.56 -28.03
N GLY A 410 25.71 -67.70 -28.39
CA GLY A 410 24.29 -68.01 -28.21
C GLY A 410 23.42 -67.11 -29.08
N ASP A 411 22.11 -67.09 -28.85
CA ASP A 411 21.14 -66.18 -29.48
C ASP A 411 21.06 -66.20 -31.02
N GLY A 412 21.55 -67.26 -31.65
CA GLY A 412 21.51 -67.43 -33.11
C GLY A 412 22.50 -66.57 -33.90
N LEU A 413 23.41 -65.88 -33.23
CA LEU A 413 24.47 -65.12 -33.88
C LEU A 413 25.63 -65.97 -34.31
N PRO A 414 26.27 -65.62 -35.44
CA PRO A 414 27.48 -66.38 -35.89
C PRO A 414 28.64 -66.13 -34.91
N GLY A 415 29.40 -67.15 -34.62
CA GLY A 415 30.64 -66.99 -33.86
C GLY A 415 31.67 -66.18 -34.65
N VAL A 416 32.30 -65.25 -33.97
CA VAL A 416 33.32 -64.34 -34.49
C VAL A 416 34.52 -64.33 -33.57
N SER A 417 35.65 -63.83 -34.03
CA SER A 417 36.83 -63.58 -33.22
C SER A 417 37.34 -62.14 -33.40
N LEU A 418 38.16 -61.72 -32.48
CA LEU A 418 38.83 -60.41 -32.51
C LEU A 418 40.32 -60.61 -32.66
N SER A 419 40.93 -59.86 -33.56
CA SER A 419 42.35 -59.61 -33.60
C SER A 419 42.69 -58.29 -32.91
N VAL A 420 43.69 -58.29 -32.04
CA VAL A 420 44.01 -57.11 -31.20
C VAL A 420 45.51 -56.80 -31.30
N GLY A 421 45.78 -55.55 -31.61
CA GLY A 421 47.16 -55.02 -31.52
C GLY A 421 47.27 -54.08 -30.30
N VAL A 422 48.35 -54.19 -29.57
CA VAL A 422 48.57 -53.50 -28.31
C VAL A 422 49.88 -52.74 -28.32
N ALA A 423 49.87 -51.48 -27.87
CA ALA A 423 51.06 -50.65 -27.63
C ALA A 423 51.01 -50.04 -26.26
N PHE A 424 52.15 -49.81 -25.63
CA PHE A 424 52.28 -49.25 -24.30
C PHE A 424 53.04 -47.92 -24.34
N SER A 425 52.63 -47.00 -23.44
CA SER A 425 53.40 -45.78 -23.15
C SER A 425 53.44 -45.56 -21.62
N ASN A 426 54.59 -45.13 -21.12
CA ASN A 426 54.78 -44.79 -19.74
C ASN A 426 54.52 -43.30 -19.41
N ILE A 427 54.26 -42.50 -20.45
CA ILE A 427 54.16 -41.03 -20.36
C ILE A 427 52.89 -40.48 -21.04
N GLY A 428 51.79 -41.15 -20.88
CA GLY A 428 50.52 -40.76 -21.49
C GLY A 428 50.38 -41.15 -22.97
N TYR A 429 49.38 -40.58 -23.65
CA TYR A 429 49.12 -40.88 -25.05
C TYR A 429 50.09 -40.11 -25.98
N ASN A 430 50.55 -40.77 -27.03
CA ASN A 430 51.27 -40.15 -28.14
C ASN A 430 50.85 -40.78 -29.48
N GLN A 431 50.97 -40.06 -30.58
CA GLN A 431 50.55 -40.52 -31.90
C GLN A 431 51.24 -41.77 -32.40
N THR A 432 52.43 -42.11 -31.89
CA THR A 432 53.17 -43.30 -32.29
C THR A 432 52.50 -44.56 -31.77
N LEU A 433 51.73 -44.52 -30.68
CA LEU A 433 50.98 -45.63 -30.11
C LEU A 433 49.97 -46.25 -31.09
N GLU A 434 49.23 -45.39 -31.86
CA GLU A 434 48.34 -45.94 -32.89
C GLU A 434 49.06 -46.69 -33.93
N THR A 435 50.16 -46.15 -34.48
CA THR A 435 50.96 -46.80 -35.48
C THR A 435 51.61 -48.10 -34.96
N GLN A 436 52.03 -48.11 -33.70
CA GLN A 436 52.60 -49.28 -33.03
C GLN A 436 51.52 -50.33 -32.80
N ALA A 437 50.36 -49.99 -32.32
CA ALA A 437 49.25 -50.89 -32.14
C ALA A 437 48.76 -51.50 -33.49
N ASP A 438 48.68 -50.64 -34.53
CA ASP A 438 48.36 -51.10 -35.89
C ASP A 438 49.35 -52.14 -36.44
N LYS A 439 50.68 -51.93 -36.27
CA LYS A 439 51.67 -52.89 -36.62
C LYS A 439 51.47 -54.20 -35.88
N ALA A 440 51.23 -54.16 -34.58
CA ALA A 440 50.96 -55.36 -33.78
C ALA A 440 49.69 -56.08 -34.26
N LEU A 441 48.60 -55.33 -34.58
CA LEU A 441 47.37 -55.91 -35.15
C LEU A 441 47.61 -56.58 -36.49
N TYR A 442 48.41 -56.00 -37.35
CA TYR A 442 48.77 -56.57 -38.64
C TYR A 442 49.47 -57.92 -38.47
N HIS A 443 50.40 -58.05 -37.51
CA HIS A 443 51.05 -59.34 -37.18
C HIS A 443 50.05 -60.43 -36.72
N VAL A 444 49.05 -60.02 -35.88
CA VAL A 444 47.99 -60.99 -35.48
C VAL A 444 47.18 -61.43 -36.69
N LYS A 445 46.82 -60.51 -37.59
CA LYS A 445 46.06 -60.87 -38.81
C LYS A 445 46.82 -61.77 -39.74
N GLN A 446 48.17 -61.67 -39.85
CA GLN A 446 49.02 -62.61 -40.61
C GLN A 446 49.25 -63.94 -39.90
N GLY A 447 49.33 -63.98 -38.57
CA GLY A 447 49.59 -65.13 -37.72
C GLY A 447 48.42 -66.07 -37.50
N GLY A 448 47.27 -65.86 -38.16
CA GLY A 448 46.10 -66.76 -38.01
C GLY A 448 44.91 -66.15 -37.35
N ARG A 449 44.98 -64.85 -36.92
CA ARG A 449 43.89 -64.12 -36.27
C ARG A 449 43.49 -64.61 -34.87
N CYS A 450 42.39 -64.20 -34.33
CA CYS A 450 41.82 -64.70 -33.07
C CYS A 450 42.80 -64.62 -31.87
N ASN A 451 43.61 -63.59 -31.80
CA ASN A 451 44.66 -63.40 -30.77
C ASN A 451 45.00 -61.91 -30.53
N CYS A 452 45.92 -61.66 -29.62
CA CYS A 452 46.54 -60.37 -29.50
C CYS A 452 48.06 -60.40 -29.65
N SER A 453 48.64 -59.32 -30.14
CA SER A 453 50.08 -59.12 -30.20
C SER A 453 50.45 -57.77 -29.55
N PHE A 454 51.62 -57.74 -28.94
CA PHE A 454 52.20 -56.59 -28.32
C PHE A 454 53.31 -56.01 -29.19
N PHE A 455 53.29 -54.72 -29.39
CA PHE A 455 54.38 -54.05 -30.12
C PHE A 455 55.67 -54.11 -29.30
N SER A 456 56.74 -54.67 -29.86
CA SER A 456 58.09 -54.59 -29.33
C SER A 456 59.02 -53.94 -30.37
N VAL A 457 60.00 -53.16 -29.86
CA VAL A 457 60.95 -52.42 -30.73
C VAL A 457 61.84 -53.37 -31.60
N GLU A 458 61.91 -54.68 -31.29
CA GLU A 458 62.66 -55.66 -32.06
C GLU A 458 61.90 -56.13 -33.33
N GLN A 459 60.67 -55.69 -33.57
CA GLN A 459 59.86 -56.09 -34.75
C GLN A 459 59.76 -55.00 -35.80
N SER A 460 60.69 -54.02 -35.83
CA SER A 460 60.64 -52.89 -36.78
C SER A 460 61.37 -53.24 -38.09
#